data_81f82f02e0e52197af089c6643b0fa13
#
_entry.id   81f82f02e0e52197af089c6643b0fa13
#
_cell.length_a   1.000
_cell.length_b   1.000
_cell.length_c   1.000
_cell.angle_alpha   90.00
_cell.angle_beta   90.00
_cell.angle_gamma   90.00
#
_symmetry.space_group_name_H-M   'P 1'
#
loop_
_entity.id
_entity.type
_entity.pdbx_description
1 polymer ?
#
loop_
_entity_poly.entity_id
_entity_poly.type
_entity_poly.pdbx_seq_one_letter_code
_entity_poly.pdbx_strand_id
1 'polypeptide(L)'
;MKFTSEDNCPAVYIRFKKNNYTVPTYVGETKKCFGGRPFRKNARGSDYQGTCKYKSIYILKCPEGRLITREAYFVLHNLPIFQRKQLSRYLKKAWHLLKKEKLIEVLRFMFRPENHSKLDWQNIDSWINAIESSETEEDLHISFKDFIRYYNL
;
A
#
# COMPACT_ATOMS: atom_id res chain seq x y z
N MET A 1 28.86 8.18 8.61
CA MET A 1 27.85 9.25 8.70
C MET A 1 27.17 9.14 10.06
N LYS A 2 27.18 10.22 10.84
CA LYS A 2 26.46 10.26 12.11
C LYS A 2 25.06 10.80 11.86
N PHE A 3 24.02 10.06 12.24
CA PHE A 3 22.65 10.52 12.17
C PHE A 3 22.30 11.33 13.41
N THR A 4 21.61 12.45 13.22
CA THR A 4 21.11 13.27 14.32
C THR A 4 19.77 12.73 14.82
N SER A 5 19.28 13.26 15.97
CA SER A 5 17.94 12.92 16.45
C SER A 5 16.82 13.30 15.48
N GLU A 6 17.05 14.33 14.65
CA GLU A 6 16.10 14.76 13.61
C GLU A 6 16.02 13.76 12.46
N ASP A 7 17.11 13.05 12.17
CA ASP A 7 17.15 12.00 11.15
C ASP A 7 16.42 10.72 11.61
N ASN A 8 16.18 10.57 12.91
CA ASN A 8 15.55 9.40 13.50
C ASN A 8 14.07 9.62 13.79
N CYS A 9 13.36 10.14 12.82
CA CYS A 9 11.94 10.47 12.91
C CYS A 9 11.05 9.33 12.39
N PRO A 10 9.73 9.37 12.69
CA PRO A 10 8.77 8.46 12.08
C PRO A 10 8.77 8.61 10.56
N ALA A 11 8.65 7.49 9.86
CA ALA A 11 8.65 7.48 8.41
C ALA A 11 7.93 6.27 7.83
N VAL A 12 7.43 6.44 6.61
CA VAL A 12 7.07 5.34 5.72
C VAL A 12 8.23 5.10 4.79
N TYR A 13 8.56 3.85 4.54
CA TYR A 13 9.65 3.48 3.64
C TYR A 13 9.18 2.52 2.56
N ILE A 14 9.79 2.62 1.39
CA ILE A 14 9.52 1.76 0.25
C ILE A 14 10.81 1.06 -0.13
N ARG A 15 10.78 -0.27 -0.15
CA ARG A 15 11.87 -1.09 -0.65
C ARG A 15 11.62 -1.44 -2.10
N PHE A 16 12.67 -1.37 -2.89
CA PHE A 16 12.63 -1.71 -4.30
C PHE A 16 13.48 -2.96 -4.57
N LYS A 17 13.25 -3.59 -5.71
CA LYS A 17 14.12 -4.63 -6.21
C LYS A 17 15.55 -4.08 -6.32
N LYS A 18 16.53 -4.87 -5.92
CA LYS A 18 17.93 -4.45 -5.93
C LYS A 18 18.32 -3.82 -7.27
N ASN A 19 18.88 -2.63 -7.20
CA ASN A 19 19.30 -1.83 -8.37
C ASN A 19 18.16 -1.48 -9.35
N ASN A 20 16.89 -1.56 -8.93
CA ASN A 20 15.77 -1.21 -9.78
C ASN A 20 14.68 -0.49 -8.98
N TYR A 21 14.67 0.83 -8.99
CA TYR A 21 13.68 1.67 -8.31
C TYR A 21 12.31 1.73 -8.99
N THR A 22 12.12 0.99 -10.08
CA THR A 22 10.81 0.89 -10.74
C THR A 22 9.96 -0.28 -10.23
N VAL A 23 10.57 -1.21 -9.49
CA VAL A 23 9.87 -2.40 -8.99
C VAL A 23 9.83 -2.38 -7.46
N PRO A 24 8.75 -1.83 -6.88
CA PRO A 24 8.57 -1.85 -5.43
C PRO A 24 8.31 -3.27 -4.93
N THR A 25 8.96 -3.66 -3.85
CA THR A 25 8.82 -4.99 -3.26
C THR A 25 8.07 -4.97 -1.94
N TYR A 26 8.23 -3.92 -1.14
CA TYR A 26 7.63 -3.81 0.17
C TYR A 26 7.49 -2.36 0.60
N VAL A 27 6.37 -2.03 1.24
CA VAL A 27 6.15 -0.76 1.92
C VAL A 27 5.96 -1.05 3.41
N GLY A 28 6.65 -0.30 4.26
CA GLY A 28 6.55 -0.44 5.70
C GLY A 28 6.53 0.91 6.41
N GLU A 29 6.27 0.87 7.70
CA GLU A 29 6.32 2.04 8.57
C GLU A 29 7.28 1.81 9.72
N THR A 30 7.86 2.89 10.20
CA THR A 30 8.74 2.87 11.36
C THR A 30 8.60 4.16 12.17
N LYS A 31 8.73 4.03 13.48
CA LYS A 31 8.79 5.21 14.35
C LYS A 31 10.18 5.84 14.38
N LYS A 32 11.21 5.08 14.00
CA LYS A 32 12.61 5.51 13.96
C LYS A 32 13.24 5.09 12.65
N CYS A 33 13.39 6.03 11.70
CA CYS A 33 13.81 5.68 10.36
C CYS A 33 15.23 5.11 10.29
N PHE A 34 16.21 5.70 10.95
CA PHE A 34 17.60 5.24 10.85
C PHE A 34 18.01 4.22 11.91
N GLY A 35 17.40 4.22 13.09
CA GLY A 35 17.65 3.21 14.13
C GLY A 35 16.64 2.06 14.11
N GLY A 36 15.72 2.04 13.17
CA GLY A 36 14.58 1.15 13.13
C GLY A 36 14.58 0.13 11.99
N ARG A 37 13.39 -0.35 11.67
CA ARG A 37 13.13 -1.43 10.72
C ARG A 37 13.72 -1.27 9.32
N PRO A 38 13.77 -0.07 8.70
CA PRO A 38 14.26 0.04 7.33
C PRO A 38 15.67 -0.49 7.15
N PHE A 39 16.50 -0.36 8.18
CA PHE A 39 17.92 -0.70 8.14
C PHE A 39 18.28 -1.93 8.96
N ARG A 40 17.33 -2.56 9.62
CA ARG A 40 17.61 -3.81 10.36
C ARG A 40 17.74 -4.98 9.40
N LYS A 41 18.77 -5.81 9.65
CA LYS A 41 19.04 -7.02 8.87
C LYS A 41 17.84 -7.99 8.87
N ASN A 42 17.18 -8.14 10.00
CA ASN A 42 16.06 -9.06 10.20
C ASN A 42 14.69 -8.35 10.16
N ALA A 43 14.63 -7.14 9.63
CA ALA A 43 13.37 -6.43 9.49
C ALA A 43 12.49 -7.11 8.43
N ARG A 44 11.17 -7.11 8.68
CA ARG A 44 10.20 -7.62 7.71
C ARG A 44 10.39 -6.95 6.37
N GLY A 45 10.44 -7.73 5.30
CA GLY A 45 10.72 -7.25 3.96
C GLY A 45 12.20 -7.19 3.60
N SER A 46 13.14 -7.14 4.57
CA SER A 46 14.56 -7.13 4.27
C SER A 46 15.06 -8.50 3.82
N ASP A 47 14.58 -9.56 4.41
CA ASP A 47 14.97 -10.94 4.07
C ASP A 47 14.52 -11.32 2.67
N TYR A 48 13.39 -10.80 2.22
CA TYR A 48 12.88 -11.02 0.87
C TYR A 48 13.74 -10.39 -0.21
N GLN A 49 14.61 -9.49 0.16
CA GLN A 49 15.52 -8.83 -0.77
C GLN A 49 16.92 -9.43 -0.75
N GLY A 50 17.09 -10.49 0.02
CA GLY A 50 18.36 -11.22 0.15
C GLY A 50 19.47 -10.43 0.82
N THR A 51 19.58 -9.18 0.55
CA THR A 51 20.49 -8.27 1.22
C THR A 51 19.85 -6.90 1.18
N CYS A 52 19.29 -6.49 2.25
CA CYS A 52 18.89 -5.13 2.39
C CYS A 52 20.13 -4.23 2.44
N LYS A 53 20.75 -4.06 1.31
CA LYS A 53 21.71 -3.00 1.17
C LYS A 53 20.89 -1.75 0.86
N TYR A 54 21.08 -0.76 1.67
CA TYR A 54 20.37 0.52 1.78
C TYR A 54 20.12 1.28 0.47
N LYS A 55 20.66 0.79 -0.62
CA LYS A 55 20.62 1.44 -1.94
C LYS A 55 19.27 1.39 -2.66
N SER A 56 18.35 0.57 -2.15
CA SER A 56 17.04 0.38 -2.79
C SER A 56 15.89 0.70 -1.85
N ILE A 57 16.07 1.72 -1.01
CA ILE A 57 15.05 2.19 -0.07
C ILE A 57 14.75 3.65 -0.32
N TYR A 58 13.47 3.97 -0.38
CA TYR A 58 12.96 5.32 -0.35
C TYR A 58 12.29 5.58 0.99
N ILE A 59 12.64 6.69 1.64
CA ILE A 59 12.14 7.03 2.98
C ILE A 59 11.40 8.36 2.92
N LEU A 60 10.17 8.34 3.45
CA LEU A 60 9.31 9.52 3.54
C LEU A 60 9.02 9.80 5.00
N LYS A 61 9.51 10.91 5.52
CA LYS A 61 9.20 11.38 6.87
C LYS A 61 7.69 11.63 7.01
N CYS A 62 7.13 11.17 8.11
CA CYS A 62 5.68 11.24 8.32
C CYS A 62 5.39 11.37 9.81
N PRO A 63 4.47 12.24 10.24
CA PRO A 63 4.04 12.29 11.64
C PRO A 63 3.56 10.94 12.13
N GLU A 64 3.90 10.57 13.36
CA GLU A 64 3.57 9.27 13.95
C GLU A 64 2.08 8.93 13.86
N GLY A 65 1.20 9.89 14.12
CA GLY A 65 -0.26 9.70 14.05
C GLY A 65 -0.80 9.41 12.65
N ARG A 66 0.01 9.57 11.60
CA ARG A 66 -0.38 9.32 10.21
C ARG A 66 0.33 8.11 9.58
N LEU A 67 1.18 7.42 10.33
CA LEU A 67 1.98 6.32 9.80
C LEU A 67 1.13 5.21 9.17
N ILE A 68 0.12 4.73 9.87
CA ILE A 68 -0.73 3.62 9.41
C ILE A 68 -1.46 3.97 8.12
N THR A 69 -2.03 5.15 8.06
CA THR A 69 -2.77 5.62 6.88
C THR A 69 -1.84 5.87 5.69
N ARG A 70 -0.68 6.47 5.94
CA ARG A 70 0.33 6.72 4.91
C ARG A 70 0.95 5.43 4.38
N GLU A 71 1.24 4.47 5.24
CA GLU A 71 1.70 3.14 4.81
C GLU A 71 0.67 2.51 3.87
N ALA A 72 -0.60 2.48 4.28
CA ALA A 72 -1.67 1.92 3.46
C ALA A 72 -1.80 2.64 2.11
N TYR A 73 -1.74 3.96 2.09
CA TYR A 73 -1.75 4.74 0.87
C TYR A 73 -0.63 4.34 -0.10
N PHE A 74 0.60 4.22 0.41
CA PHE A 74 1.74 3.83 -0.42
C PHE A 74 1.71 2.37 -0.86
N VAL A 75 1.16 1.47 -0.06
CA VAL A 75 0.92 0.08 -0.49
C VAL A 75 -0.03 0.06 -1.68
N LEU A 76 -1.15 0.76 -1.60
CA LEU A 76 -2.15 0.80 -2.67
C LEU A 76 -1.61 1.50 -3.93
N HIS A 77 -0.77 2.49 -3.75
CA HIS A 77 -0.19 3.25 -4.86
C HIS A 77 0.91 2.49 -5.60
N ASN A 78 1.70 1.69 -4.89
CA ASN A 78 2.87 1.01 -5.43
C ASN A 78 2.63 -0.45 -5.75
N LEU A 79 1.61 -1.08 -5.19
CA LEU A 79 1.31 -2.51 -5.35
C LEU A 79 2.55 -3.38 -5.16
N PRO A 80 3.24 -3.29 -4.00
CA PRO A 80 4.51 -3.97 -3.79
C PRO A 80 4.36 -5.49 -3.81
N ILE A 81 5.34 -6.17 -4.38
CA ILE A 81 5.28 -7.62 -4.67
C ILE A 81 4.85 -8.44 -3.46
N PHE A 82 5.42 -8.16 -2.28
CA PHE A 82 5.17 -8.96 -1.09
C PHE A 82 3.88 -8.61 -0.33
N GLN A 83 3.11 -7.63 -0.80
CA GLN A 83 1.87 -7.20 -0.17
C GLN A 83 0.64 -7.32 -1.08
N ARG A 84 0.80 -7.87 -2.26
CA ARG A 84 -0.28 -7.98 -3.27
C ARG A 84 -1.45 -8.85 -2.84
N LYS A 85 -1.20 -9.83 -1.97
CA LYS A 85 -2.26 -10.70 -1.42
C LYS A 85 -2.98 -10.10 -0.20
N GLN A 86 -2.53 -8.94 0.26
CA GLN A 86 -3.07 -8.27 1.45
C GLN A 86 -3.70 -6.91 1.16
N LEU A 87 -4.02 -6.63 -0.10
CA LEU A 87 -4.50 -5.31 -0.53
C LEU A 87 -5.82 -4.91 0.13
N SER A 88 -6.71 -5.86 0.41
CA SER A 88 -7.97 -5.58 1.11
C SER A 88 -7.75 -4.91 2.46
N ARG A 89 -6.74 -5.34 3.19
CA ARG A 89 -6.36 -4.77 4.49
C ARG A 89 -5.96 -3.30 4.37
N TYR A 90 -5.19 -2.96 3.36
CA TYR A 90 -4.73 -1.59 3.12
C TYR A 90 -5.83 -0.72 2.50
N LEU A 91 -6.62 -1.30 1.62
CA LEU A 91 -7.77 -0.63 1.01
C LEU A 91 -8.74 -0.10 2.07
N LYS A 92 -9.06 -0.90 3.06
CA LYS A 92 -9.94 -0.52 4.17
C LYS A 92 -9.42 0.73 4.91
N LYS A 93 -8.10 0.89 5.01
CA LYS A 93 -7.47 1.98 5.76
C LYS A 93 -7.32 3.27 4.99
N ALA A 94 -7.16 3.22 3.67
CA ALA A 94 -6.73 4.37 2.89
C ALA A 94 -7.46 4.57 1.55
N TRP A 95 -8.53 3.82 1.26
CA TRP A 95 -9.26 3.96 0.00
C TRP A 95 -9.76 5.39 -0.25
N HIS A 96 -10.18 6.09 0.80
CA HIS A 96 -10.72 7.44 0.73
C HIS A 96 -9.69 8.50 0.31
N LEU A 97 -8.41 8.16 0.32
CA LEU A 97 -7.33 9.04 -0.14
C LEU A 97 -6.98 8.82 -1.62
N LEU A 98 -7.52 7.80 -2.25
CA LEU A 98 -7.23 7.48 -3.64
C LEU A 98 -8.22 8.16 -4.58
N LYS A 99 -7.72 8.59 -5.73
CA LYS A 99 -8.57 9.04 -6.84
C LYS A 99 -9.31 7.85 -7.46
N LYS A 100 -10.43 8.14 -8.11
CA LYS A 100 -11.29 7.13 -8.73
C LYS A 100 -10.51 6.19 -9.66
N GLU A 101 -9.67 6.73 -10.52
CA GLU A 101 -8.88 5.95 -11.47
C GLU A 101 -7.94 4.97 -10.76
N LYS A 102 -7.34 5.40 -9.66
CA LYS A 102 -6.45 4.54 -8.86
C LYS A 102 -7.22 3.48 -8.10
N LEU A 103 -8.39 3.81 -7.56
CA LEU A 103 -9.27 2.81 -6.93
C LEU A 103 -9.64 1.70 -7.91
N ILE A 104 -10.02 2.06 -9.13
CA ILE A 104 -10.37 1.09 -10.17
C ILE A 104 -9.16 0.21 -10.52
N GLU A 105 -7.98 0.81 -10.67
CA GLU A 105 -6.74 0.06 -10.91
C GLU A 105 -6.46 -0.95 -9.79
N VAL A 106 -6.57 -0.53 -8.53
CA VAL A 106 -6.36 -1.41 -7.37
C VAL A 106 -7.38 -2.54 -7.36
N LEU A 107 -8.66 -2.25 -7.61
CA LEU A 107 -9.71 -3.26 -7.64
C LEU A 107 -9.47 -4.28 -8.75
N ARG A 108 -9.16 -3.83 -9.97
CA ARG A 108 -8.86 -4.71 -11.09
C ARG A 108 -7.66 -5.61 -10.79
N PHE A 109 -6.66 -5.08 -10.12
CA PHE A 109 -5.49 -5.85 -9.70
C PHE A 109 -5.85 -6.85 -8.59
N MET A 110 -6.57 -6.42 -7.57
CA MET A 110 -6.93 -7.23 -6.42
C MET A 110 -7.81 -8.44 -6.81
N PHE A 111 -8.69 -8.26 -7.78
CA PHE A 111 -9.62 -9.29 -8.23
C PHE A 111 -9.08 -10.17 -9.36
N ARG A 112 -7.79 -10.15 -9.66
CA ARG A 112 -7.18 -11.14 -10.53
C ARG A 112 -7.18 -12.53 -9.86
N PRO A 113 -7.41 -13.61 -10.63
CA PRO A 113 -7.46 -14.97 -10.07
C PRO A 113 -6.24 -15.35 -9.22
N GLU A 114 -5.06 -14.92 -9.62
CA GLU A 114 -3.81 -15.18 -8.90
C GLU A 114 -3.72 -14.50 -7.53
N ASN A 115 -4.51 -13.43 -7.32
CA ASN A 115 -4.51 -12.67 -6.07
C ASN A 115 -5.63 -13.07 -5.11
N HIS A 116 -6.77 -13.53 -5.65
CA HIS A 116 -7.94 -13.93 -4.86
C HIS A 116 -8.69 -15.11 -5.48
N SER A 117 -8.67 -16.26 -4.83
CA SER A 117 -9.42 -17.43 -5.25
C SER A 117 -10.83 -17.53 -4.68
N LYS A 118 -11.18 -16.72 -3.68
CA LYS A 118 -12.41 -16.86 -2.88
C LYS A 118 -13.49 -15.81 -3.15
N LEU A 119 -13.21 -14.82 -3.99
CA LEU A 119 -14.14 -13.72 -4.26
C LEU A 119 -15.00 -14.03 -5.49
N ASP A 120 -16.26 -13.57 -5.43
CA ASP A 120 -17.19 -13.71 -6.53
C ASP A 120 -16.84 -12.74 -7.66
N TRP A 121 -16.22 -13.28 -8.70
CA TRP A 121 -15.80 -12.53 -9.88
C TRP A 121 -16.96 -12.02 -10.73
N GLN A 122 -18.12 -12.66 -10.65
CA GLN A 122 -19.26 -12.35 -11.52
C GLN A 122 -19.82 -10.97 -11.27
N ASN A 123 -19.70 -10.47 -10.04
CA ASN A 123 -20.22 -9.17 -9.64
C ASN A 123 -19.21 -8.04 -9.68
N ILE A 124 -17.91 -8.34 -9.88
CA ILE A 124 -16.88 -7.29 -9.78
C ILE A 124 -17.01 -6.24 -10.88
N ASP A 125 -17.36 -6.63 -12.09
CA ASP A 125 -17.53 -5.69 -13.19
C ASP A 125 -18.70 -4.72 -12.93
N SER A 126 -19.77 -5.18 -12.31
CA SER A 126 -20.89 -4.32 -11.92
C SER A 126 -20.44 -3.29 -10.87
N TRP A 127 -19.65 -3.69 -9.91
CA TRP A 127 -19.10 -2.79 -8.90
C TRP A 127 -18.12 -1.78 -9.48
N ILE A 128 -17.24 -2.22 -10.37
CA ILE A 128 -16.30 -1.34 -11.06
C ILE A 128 -17.06 -0.33 -11.91
N ASN A 129 -18.09 -0.75 -12.63
CA ASN A 129 -18.92 0.14 -13.43
C ASN A 129 -19.66 1.18 -12.57
N ALA A 130 -20.17 0.80 -11.41
CA ALA A 130 -20.80 1.72 -10.47
C ALA A 130 -19.82 2.77 -9.95
N ILE A 131 -18.61 2.37 -9.62
CA ILE A 131 -17.54 3.28 -9.19
C ILE A 131 -17.13 4.21 -10.32
N GLU A 132 -16.93 3.68 -11.52
CA GLU A 132 -16.58 4.43 -12.72
C GLU A 132 -17.63 5.49 -13.08
N SER A 133 -18.91 5.15 -12.90
CA SER A 133 -20.05 6.02 -13.22
C SER A 133 -20.31 7.09 -12.15
N SER A 134 -19.61 7.06 -11.02
CA SER A 134 -19.75 8.07 -9.98
C SER A 134 -19.25 9.43 -10.48
N GLU A 135 -20.13 10.43 -10.48
CA GLU A 135 -19.81 11.77 -11.00
C GLU A 135 -19.19 12.67 -9.92
N THR A 136 -19.57 12.47 -8.67
CA THR A 136 -19.09 13.26 -7.54
C THR A 136 -18.26 12.40 -6.59
N GLU A 137 -17.42 13.05 -5.78
CA GLU A 137 -16.66 12.39 -4.74
C GLU A 137 -17.57 11.74 -3.69
N GLU A 138 -18.69 12.37 -3.38
CA GLU A 138 -19.69 11.82 -2.45
C GLU A 138 -20.30 10.52 -2.99
N ASP A 139 -20.71 10.50 -4.25
CA ASP A 139 -21.25 9.29 -4.91
C ASP A 139 -20.21 8.17 -4.94
N LEU A 140 -18.97 8.51 -5.23
CA LEU A 140 -17.86 7.57 -5.20
C LEU A 140 -17.69 6.94 -3.82
N HIS A 141 -17.74 7.75 -2.78
CA HIS A 141 -17.60 7.27 -1.40
C HIS A 141 -18.75 6.36 -0.98
N ILE A 142 -19.98 6.69 -1.38
CA ILE A 142 -21.17 5.86 -1.11
C ILE A 142 -21.03 4.50 -1.80
N SER A 143 -20.74 4.51 -3.09
CA SER A 143 -20.56 3.28 -3.87
C SER A 143 -19.42 2.42 -3.34
N PHE A 144 -18.33 3.03 -2.92
CA PHE A 144 -17.19 2.30 -2.38
C PHE A 144 -17.45 1.73 -0.99
N LYS A 145 -18.16 2.43 -0.13
CA LYS A 145 -18.60 1.89 1.17
C LYS A 145 -19.48 0.67 0.99
N ASP A 146 -20.42 0.72 0.05
CA ASP A 146 -21.29 -0.40 -0.27
C ASP A 146 -20.49 -1.60 -0.80
N PHE A 147 -19.50 -1.35 -1.65
CA PHE A 147 -18.57 -2.35 -2.12
C PHE A 147 -17.81 -3.04 -0.99
N ILE A 148 -17.22 -2.27 -0.07
CA ILE A 148 -16.51 -2.81 1.09
C ILE A 148 -17.44 -3.69 1.94
N ARG A 149 -18.66 -3.24 2.15
CA ARG A 149 -19.65 -3.98 2.93
C ARG A 149 -20.06 -5.28 2.24
N TYR A 150 -20.30 -5.25 0.95
CA TYR A 150 -20.72 -6.42 0.17
C TYR A 150 -19.69 -7.54 0.23
N TYR A 151 -18.44 -7.23 0.05
CA TYR A 151 -17.34 -8.20 0.09
C TYR A 151 -16.79 -8.46 1.50
N ASN A 152 -17.31 -7.77 2.51
CA ASN A 152 -16.85 -7.87 3.91
C ASN A 152 -15.34 -7.68 4.06
N LEU A 153 -14.84 -6.67 3.41
CA LEU A 153 -13.42 -6.31 3.44
C LEU A 153 -13.04 -5.60 4.74
#